data_ac3c74822f5275f1d2069b81c75ece45
#
_entry.id   ac3c74822f5275f1d2069b81c75ece45
#
_cell.length_a   1.000
_cell.length_b   1.000
_cell.length_c   1.000
_cell.angle_alpha   90.00
_cell.angle_beta   90.00
_cell.angle_gamma   90.00
#
_symmetry.space_group_name_H-M   'P 1'
#
loop_
_entity.id
_entity.type
_entity.pdbx_description
1 polymer ?
#
loop_
_entity_poly.entity_id
_entity_poly.type
_entity_poly.pdbx_seq_one_letter_code
_entity_poly.pdbx_strand_id
1 'polypeptide(L)'
;MREQRAGNRGWLLLLVMFMILWHKPILKVFFIINYQAEIIKYSQIHQLSPSLVGAMIFVESGFNPKAVSHKGAMGLMQIMPRTGEWGATELGIEDFTLKELMDPEKNLMIGTWYLAYLKRINDGNDYLALASYNAGHRNVSQWVREGVWNGDSVKIEQIPFPETKKYLIKILFYKKIYHYLYPELIGMNLNK
;
A
#
# COMPACT_ATOMS: atom_id res chain seq x y z
N MET A 1 -37.40 -34.92 23.19
CA MET A 1 -36.86 -34.34 21.93
C MET A 1 -36.81 -32.79 21.87
N ARG A 2 -37.38 -32.03 22.80
CA ARG A 2 -37.31 -30.55 22.82
C ARG A 2 -36.04 -29.99 23.52
N GLU A 3 -35.45 -30.69 24.48
CA GLU A 3 -34.30 -30.21 25.23
C GLU A 3 -32.95 -30.24 24.43
N GLN A 4 -32.77 -31.22 23.54
CA GLN A 4 -31.58 -31.28 22.71
C GLN A 4 -31.47 -30.14 21.67
N ARG A 5 -32.63 -29.53 21.28
CA ARG A 5 -32.61 -28.38 20.35
C ARG A 5 -32.24 -27.05 21.01
N ALA A 6 -32.42 -26.91 22.32
CA ALA A 6 -32.06 -25.72 23.07
C ALA A 6 -30.54 -25.65 23.28
N GLY A 7 -29.87 -26.78 23.55
CA GLY A 7 -28.42 -26.84 23.72
C GLY A 7 -27.65 -26.42 22.47
N ASN A 8 -28.08 -26.86 21.27
CA ASN A 8 -27.38 -26.49 20.03
C ASN A 8 -27.50 -25.00 19.67
N ARG A 9 -28.57 -24.33 20.07
CA ARG A 9 -28.76 -22.88 19.82
C ARG A 9 -27.83 -22.04 20.70
N GLY A 10 -27.58 -22.44 21.95
CA GLY A 10 -26.68 -21.76 22.86
C GLY A 10 -25.23 -21.78 22.36
N TRP A 11 -24.75 -22.94 21.93
CA TRP A 11 -23.42 -23.09 21.35
C TRP A 11 -23.24 -22.27 20.05
N LEU A 12 -24.22 -22.22 19.20
CA LEU A 12 -24.22 -21.44 17.97
C LEU A 12 -24.09 -19.94 18.28
N LEU A 13 -24.83 -19.42 19.26
CA LEU A 13 -24.75 -18.03 19.69
C LEU A 13 -23.37 -17.71 20.28
N LEU A 14 -22.78 -18.60 21.11
CA LEU A 14 -21.44 -18.42 21.64
C LEU A 14 -20.39 -18.41 20.54
N LEU A 15 -20.50 -19.28 19.54
CA LEU A 15 -19.61 -19.33 18.38
C LEU A 15 -19.70 -18.07 17.51
N VAL A 16 -20.90 -17.57 17.28
CA VAL A 16 -21.13 -16.32 16.54
C VAL A 16 -20.55 -15.12 17.34
N MET A 17 -20.79 -15.08 18.65
CA MET A 17 -20.21 -14.06 19.52
C MET A 17 -18.70 -14.11 19.52
N PHE A 18 -18.10 -15.30 19.61
CA PHE A 18 -16.66 -15.49 19.50
C PHE A 18 -16.13 -14.98 18.15
N MET A 19 -16.76 -15.35 17.03
CA MET A 19 -16.38 -14.85 15.71
C MET A 19 -16.48 -13.32 15.62
N ILE A 20 -17.53 -12.72 16.18
CA ILE A 20 -17.70 -11.26 16.20
C ILE A 20 -16.60 -10.57 17.03
N LEU A 21 -16.23 -11.14 18.17
CA LEU A 21 -15.24 -10.52 19.07
C LEU A 21 -13.80 -10.73 18.61
N TRP A 22 -13.50 -11.88 18.02
CA TRP A 22 -12.13 -12.32 17.73
C TRP A 22 -11.69 -12.20 16.26
N HIS A 23 -12.60 -11.83 15.34
CA HIS A 23 -12.24 -11.73 13.92
C HIS A 23 -11.08 -10.74 13.65
N LYS A 24 -11.08 -9.55 14.28
CA LYS A 24 -10.00 -8.59 14.10
C LYS A 24 -8.65 -9.08 14.63
N PRO A 25 -8.53 -9.57 15.88
CA PRO A 25 -7.31 -10.20 16.36
C PRO A 25 -6.79 -11.32 15.44
N ILE A 26 -7.68 -12.20 14.99
CA ILE A 26 -7.32 -13.30 14.09
C ILE A 26 -6.81 -12.76 12.75
N LEU A 27 -7.52 -11.81 12.15
CA LEU A 27 -7.09 -11.20 10.88
C LEU A 27 -5.77 -10.45 11.01
N LYS A 28 -5.49 -9.77 12.14
CA LYS A 28 -4.21 -9.09 12.38
C LYS A 28 -3.01 -10.04 12.37
N VAL A 29 -3.19 -11.34 12.65
CA VAL A 29 -2.11 -12.35 12.54
C VAL A 29 -1.70 -12.57 11.07
N PHE A 30 -2.66 -12.48 10.14
CA PHE A 30 -2.40 -12.68 8.71
C PHE A 30 -2.03 -11.37 7.98
N PHE A 31 -2.50 -10.24 8.49
CA PHE A 31 -2.28 -8.91 7.90
C PHE A 31 -1.49 -8.03 8.86
N ILE A 32 -0.32 -8.54 9.29
CA ILE A 32 0.59 -7.79 10.15
C ILE A 32 1.05 -6.54 9.41
N ILE A 33 1.09 -5.41 10.13
CA ILE A 33 1.71 -4.19 9.67
C ILE A 33 2.93 -3.89 10.54
N ASN A 34 4.10 -3.95 9.94
CA ASN A 34 5.36 -3.53 10.56
C ASN A 34 5.65 -2.06 10.20
N TYR A 35 6.56 -1.42 10.92
CA TYR A 35 7.00 -0.03 10.65
C TYR A 35 5.85 0.99 10.71
N GLN A 36 4.90 0.79 11.64
CA GLN A 36 3.70 1.65 11.74
C GLN A 36 4.06 3.12 11.97
N ALA A 37 5.04 3.39 12.83
CA ALA A 37 5.46 4.75 13.15
C ALA A 37 6.01 5.47 11.92
N GLU A 38 6.87 4.80 11.16
CA GLU A 38 7.48 5.32 9.94
C GLU A 38 6.44 5.49 8.82
N ILE A 39 5.53 4.51 8.66
CA ILE A 39 4.41 4.60 7.72
C ILE A 39 3.56 5.84 8.03
N ILE A 40 3.19 6.05 9.28
CA ILE A 40 2.39 7.22 9.69
C ILE A 40 3.18 8.50 9.43
N LYS A 41 4.43 8.58 9.90
CA LYS A 41 5.32 9.74 9.74
C LYS A 41 5.41 10.18 8.29
N TYR A 42 5.83 9.28 7.40
CA TYR A 42 6.07 9.63 6.01
C TYR A 42 4.79 9.77 5.17
N SER A 43 3.71 9.08 5.55
CA SER A 43 2.40 9.33 4.96
C SER A 43 1.89 10.73 5.28
N GLN A 44 2.08 11.20 6.52
CA GLN A 44 1.68 12.56 6.91
C GLN A 44 2.49 13.63 6.18
N ILE A 45 3.82 13.49 6.14
CA ILE A 45 4.73 14.42 5.42
C ILE A 45 4.29 14.59 3.97
N HIS A 46 3.89 13.51 3.31
CA HIS A 46 3.56 13.51 1.89
C HIS A 46 2.04 13.50 1.59
N GLN A 47 1.19 13.70 2.59
CA GLN A 47 -0.28 13.76 2.46
C GLN A 47 -0.87 12.51 1.77
N LEU A 48 -0.33 11.34 2.13
CA LEU A 48 -0.79 10.04 1.67
C LEU A 48 -1.65 9.35 2.74
N SER A 49 -2.49 8.40 2.33
CA SER A 49 -3.19 7.54 3.28
C SER A 49 -2.22 6.50 3.87
N PRO A 50 -2.03 6.41 5.20
CA PRO A 50 -1.18 5.37 5.80
C PRO A 50 -1.61 3.95 5.45
N SER A 51 -2.91 3.70 5.32
CA SER A 51 -3.43 2.40 4.88
C SER A 51 -3.10 2.10 3.41
N LEU A 52 -2.95 3.13 2.55
CA LEU A 52 -2.46 2.95 1.19
C LEU A 52 -0.98 2.58 1.18
N VAL A 53 -0.15 3.31 1.95
CA VAL A 53 1.28 3.03 2.05
C VAL A 53 1.53 1.63 2.61
N GLY A 54 0.82 1.23 3.68
CA GLY A 54 0.90 -0.12 4.23
C GLY A 54 0.51 -1.21 3.22
N ALA A 55 -0.55 -0.98 2.45
CA ALA A 55 -0.97 -1.88 1.38
C ALA A 55 0.08 -2.02 0.26
N MET A 56 0.71 -0.91 -0.13
CA MET A 56 1.80 -0.93 -1.11
C MET A 56 2.98 -1.74 -0.60
N ILE A 57 3.45 -1.51 0.63
CA ILE A 57 4.56 -2.26 1.23
C ILE A 57 4.26 -3.76 1.26
N PHE A 58 3.02 -4.12 1.63
CA PHE A 58 2.62 -5.52 1.65
C PHE A 58 2.67 -6.16 0.25
N VAL A 59 2.19 -5.46 -0.77
CA VAL A 59 2.17 -5.95 -2.16
C VAL A 59 3.57 -5.99 -2.77
N GLU A 60 4.42 -5.02 -2.44
CA GLU A 60 5.79 -4.87 -2.99
C GLU A 60 6.77 -5.86 -2.37
N SER A 61 6.78 -6.00 -1.05
CA SER A 61 7.82 -6.76 -0.35
C SER A 61 7.31 -7.70 0.75
N GLY A 62 6.02 -7.67 1.09
CA GLY A 62 5.52 -8.36 2.29
C GLY A 62 6.16 -7.84 3.58
N PHE A 63 6.51 -6.57 3.65
CA PHE A 63 7.26 -5.94 4.74
C PHE A 63 8.70 -6.45 4.92
N ASN A 64 9.31 -7.05 3.88
CA ASN A 64 10.71 -7.44 3.92
C ASN A 64 11.61 -6.26 3.47
N PRO A 65 12.39 -5.64 4.37
CA PRO A 65 13.24 -4.50 4.04
C PRO A 65 14.44 -4.88 3.16
N LYS A 66 14.80 -6.17 3.12
CA LYS A 66 15.90 -6.70 2.31
C LYS A 66 15.45 -7.30 0.99
N ALA A 67 14.19 -7.10 0.61
CA ALA A 67 13.67 -7.61 -0.65
C ALA A 67 14.39 -6.97 -1.84
N VAL A 68 14.81 -7.80 -2.79
CA VAL A 68 15.38 -7.37 -4.07
C VAL A 68 14.68 -8.13 -5.19
N SER A 69 14.08 -7.40 -6.12
CA SER A 69 13.41 -8.03 -7.26
C SER A 69 14.42 -8.43 -8.34
N HIS A 70 14.00 -9.28 -9.27
CA HIS A 70 14.82 -9.65 -10.45
C HIS A 70 15.14 -8.44 -11.35
N LYS A 71 14.36 -7.37 -11.28
CA LYS A 71 14.61 -6.11 -11.99
C LYS A 71 15.49 -5.13 -11.20
N GLY A 72 15.94 -5.52 -9.99
CA GLY A 72 16.79 -4.70 -9.12
C GLY A 72 16.04 -3.69 -8.26
N ALA A 73 14.72 -3.75 -8.15
CA ALA A 73 13.97 -2.94 -7.18
C ALA A 73 14.27 -3.41 -5.76
N MET A 74 14.37 -2.49 -4.79
CA MET A 74 14.92 -2.74 -3.46
C MET A 74 14.02 -2.25 -2.32
N GLY A 75 14.00 -3.02 -1.24
CA GLY A 75 13.43 -2.64 0.06
C GLY A 75 11.91 -2.71 0.14
N LEU A 76 11.36 -2.09 1.17
CA LEU A 76 9.94 -2.17 1.55
C LEU A 76 8.98 -1.77 0.41
N MET A 77 9.27 -0.68 -0.28
CA MET A 77 8.45 -0.14 -1.36
C MET A 77 9.01 -0.45 -2.75
N GLN A 78 9.97 -1.40 -2.86
CA GLN A 78 10.56 -1.86 -4.12
C GLN A 78 11.00 -0.71 -5.04
N ILE A 79 11.88 0.15 -4.52
CA ILE A 79 12.35 1.33 -5.24
C ILE A 79 13.45 0.93 -6.22
N MET A 80 13.30 1.36 -7.48
CA MET A 80 14.35 1.17 -8.48
C MET A 80 15.58 2.03 -8.16
N PRO A 81 16.81 1.57 -8.42
CA PRO A 81 18.05 2.31 -8.13
C PRO A 81 18.04 3.77 -8.60
N ARG A 82 17.67 4.02 -9.85
CA ARG A 82 17.60 5.39 -10.40
C ARG A 82 16.56 6.27 -9.68
N THR A 83 15.46 5.69 -9.25
CA THR A 83 14.42 6.41 -8.48
C THR A 83 14.95 6.71 -7.07
N GLY A 84 15.72 5.79 -6.48
CA GLY A 84 16.37 5.98 -5.18
C GLY A 84 17.39 7.11 -5.20
N GLU A 85 18.29 7.12 -6.18
CA GLU A 85 19.28 8.18 -6.38
C GLU A 85 18.62 9.54 -6.60
N TRP A 86 17.62 9.59 -7.47
CA TRP A 86 16.86 10.81 -7.71
C TRP A 86 16.14 11.30 -6.45
N GLY A 87 15.41 10.41 -5.75
CA GLY A 87 14.73 10.76 -4.51
C GLY A 87 15.67 11.22 -3.41
N ALA A 88 16.83 10.59 -3.28
CA ALA A 88 17.86 11.02 -2.33
C ALA A 88 18.35 12.45 -2.62
N THR A 89 18.60 12.79 -3.88
CA THR A 89 18.96 14.14 -4.31
C THR A 89 17.88 15.15 -3.98
N GLU A 90 16.63 14.87 -4.33
CA GLU A 90 15.50 15.79 -4.09
C GLU A 90 15.18 15.99 -2.59
N LEU A 91 15.48 14.99 -1.77
CA LEU A 91 15.28 15.02 -0.32
C LEU A 91 16.53 15.51 0.45
N GLY A 92 17.62 15.84 -0.23
CA GLY A 92 18.85 16.31 0.40
C GLY A 92 19.53 15.25 1.27
N ILE A 93 19.45 13.96 0.88
CA ILE A 93 20.14 12.88 1.57
C ILE A 93 21.58 12.85 1.08
N GLU A 94 22.50 13.32 1.93
CA GLU A 94 23.93 13.32 1.65
C GLU A 94 24.50 11.89 1.67
N ASP A 95 25.56 11.65 0.88
CA ASP A 95 26.30 10.38 0.79
C ASP A 95 25.42 9.13 0.57
N PHE A 96 24.26 9.30 -0.12
CA PHE A 96 23.34 8.22 -0.38
C PHE A 96 23.99 7.08 -1.17
N THR A 97 23.80 5.87 -0.69
CA THR A 97 24.20 4.64 -1.38
C THR A 97 22.98 3.74 -1.63
N LEU A 98 23.01 2.93 -2.68
CA LEU A 98 21.91 2.02 -3.00
C LEU A 98 21.58 1.03 -1.88
N LYS A 99 22.56 0.68 -1.01
CA LYS A 99 22.32 -0.17 0.15
C LYS A 99 21.33 0.42 1.14
N GLU A 100 21.22 1.74 1.17
CA GLU A 100 20.28 2.45 2.05
C GLU A 100 18.83 2.29 1.64
N LEU A 101 18.55 1.82 0.42
CA LEU A 101 17.22 1.37 0.05
C LEU A 101 16.78 0.09 0.81
N MET A 102 17.69 -0.58 1.51
CA MET A 102 17.36 -1.68 2.43
C MET A 102 17.13 -1.20 3.87
N ASP A 103 17.38 0.08 4.17
CA ASP A 103 16.99 0.71 5.43
C ASP A 103 15.51 1.07 5.38
N PRO A 104 14.69 0.62 6.36
CA PRO A 104 13.26 0.86 6.34
C PRO A 104 12.87 2.33 6.31
N GLU A 105 13.56 3.17 7.07
CA GLU A 105 13.24 4.59 7.18
C GLU A 105 13.54 5.32 5.87
N LYS A 106 14.73 5.11 5.29
CA LYS A 106 15.12 5.73 4.03
C LYS A 106 14.28 5.24 2.86
N ASN A 107 13.95 3.95 2.85
CA ASN A 107 13.08 3.39 1.82
C ASN A 107 11.67 4.00 1.87
N LEU A 108 11.09 4.14 3.06
CA LEU A 108 9.79 4.78 3.24
C LEU A 108 9.82 6.27 2.90
N MET A 109 10.86 6.99 3.33
CA MET A 109 11.05 8.40 3.00
C MET A 109 11.04 8.62 1.48
N ILE A 110 11.88 7.89 0.75
CA ILE A 110 12.00 8.01 -0.71
C ILE A 110 10.75 7.48 -1.43
N GLY A 111 10.23 6.32 -1.00
CA GLY A 111 9.09 5.67 -1.66
C GLY A 111 7.78 6.46 -1.54
N THR A 112 7.51 7.03 -0.37
CA THR A 112 6.33 7.89 -0.17
C THR A 112 6.47 9.23 -0.87
N TRP A 113 7.67 9.83 -0.88
CA TRP A 113 7.97 11.00 -1.70
C TRP A 113 7.70 10.73 -3.19
N TYR A 114 8.19 9.61 -3.71
CA TYR A 114 7.99 9.26 -5.11
C TYR A 114 6.52 9.01 -5.45
N LEU A 115 5.77 8.35 -4.57
CA LEU A 115 4.32 8.17 -4.75
C LEU A 115 3.59 9.52 -4.76
N ALA A 116 3.93 10.42 -3.84
CA ALA A 116 3.34 11.76 -3.80
C ALA A 116 3.71 12.59 -5.05
N TYR A 117 4.95 12.48 -5.53
CA TYR A 117 5.35 13.07 -6.81
C TYR A 117 4.48 12.55 -7.95
N LEU A 118 4.32 11.23 -8.08
CA LEU A 118 3.48 10.62 -9.11
C LEU A 118 2.01 11.07 -8.98
N LYS A 119 1.49 11.19 -7.78
CA LYS A 119 0.13 11.70 -7.54
C LYS A 119 -0.01 13.15 -8.02
N ARG A 120 0.96 14.02 -7.70
CA ARG A 120 0.97 15.42 -8.13
C ARG A 120 0.96 15.58 -9.64
N ILE A 121 1.81 14.85 -10.37
CA ILE A 121 1.90 14.93 -11.83
C ILE A 121 0.74 14.25 -12.58
N ASN A 122 -0.13 13.56 -11.84
CA ASN A 122 -1.36 12.95 -12.34
C ASN A 122 -2.61 13.62 -11.73
N ASP A 123 -2.55 14.92 -11.46
CA ASP A 123 -3.67 15.78 -11.01
C ASP A 123 -4.38 15.22 -9.75
N GLY A 124 -3.62 14.60 -8.85
CA GLY A 124 -4.15 14.01 -7.62
C GLY A 124 -4.83 12.65 -7.79
N ASN A 125 -4.84 12.07 -8.98
CA ASN A 125 -5.46 10.77 -9.24
C ASN A 125 -4.63 9.62 -8.67
N ASP A 126 -5.13 8.99 -7.61
CA ASP A 126 -4.46 7.85 -6.93
C ASP A 126 -4.26 6.65 -7.88
N TYR A 127 -5.18 6.39 -8.79
CA TYR A 127 -5.11 5.23 -9.69
C TYR A 127 -4.02 5.42 -10.75
N LEU A 128 -3.93 6.61 -11.33
CA LEU A 128 -2.84 6.95 -12.27
C LEU A 128 -1.49 6.95 -11.56
N ALA A 129 -1.42 7.42 -10.31
CA ALA A 129 -0.19 7.41 -9.52
C ALA A 129 0.28 5.98 -9.24
N LEU A 130 -0.62 5.09 -8.80
CA LEU A 130 -0.30 3.67 -8.55
C LEU A 130 0.09 2.93 -9.83
N ALA A 131 -0.62 3.18 -10.92
CA ALA A 131 -0.25 2.61 -12.22
C ALA A 131 1.13 3.10 -12.68
N SER A 132 1.43 4.40 -12.49
CA SER A 132 2.71 5.00 -12.83
C SER A 132 3.85 4.46 -11.96
N TYR A 133 3.58 4.14 -10.70
CA TYR A 133 4.55 3.52 -9.81
C TYR A 133 5.00 2.14 -10.32
N ASN A 134 4.04 1.32 -10.76
CA ASN A 134 4.31 -0.05 -11.22
C ASN A 134 4.76 -0.12 -12.70
N ALA A 135 4.04 0.56 -13.60
CA ALA A 135 4.29 0.48 -15.04
C ALA A 135 5.27 1.55 -15.55
N GLY A 136 5.59 2.55 -14.72
CA GLY A 136 6.34 3.74 -15.13
C GLY A 136 5.44 4.83 -15.72
N HIS A 137 5.70 6.06 -15.33
CA HIS A 137 4.90 7.23 -15.72
C HIS A 137 4.77 7.41 -17.24
N ARG A 138 5.83 7.11 -18.01
CA ARG A 138 5.81 7.24 -19.48
C ARG A 138 4.70 6.39 -20.11
N ASN A 139 4.57 5.13 -19.71
CA ASN A 139 3.53 4.24 -20.23
C ASN A 139 2.13 4.74 -19.87
N VAL A 140 1.93 5.12 -18.62
CA VAL A 140 0.62 5.59 -18.15
C VAL A 140 0.21 6.90 -18.84
N SER A 141 1.14 7.86 -19.00
CA SER A 141 0.89 9.08 -19.75
C SER A 141 0.53 8.81 -21.22
N GLN A 142 1.12 7.78 -21.82
CA GLN A 142 0.76 7.36 -23.17
C GLN A 142 -0.67 6.81 -23.19
N TRP A 143 -1.06 5.94 -22.26
CA TRP A 143 -2.42 5.39 -22.18
C TRP A 143 -3.49 6.49 -22.02
N VAL A 144 -3.19 7.51 -21.20
CA VAL A 144 -4.08 8.66 -21.04
C VAL A 144 -4.22 9.46 -22.35
N ARG A 145 -3.11 9.79 -23.01
CA ARG A 145 -3.12 10.53 -24.28
C ARG A 145 -3.85 9.80 -25.40
N GLU A 146 -3.71 8.47 -25.45
CA GLU A 146 -4.36 7.63 -26.47
C GLU A 146 -5.81 7.27 -26.12
N GLY A 147 -6.31 7.73 -24.96
CA GLY A 147 -7.67 7.43 -24.50
C GLY A 147 -7.91 5.98 -24.12
N VAL A 148 -6.84 5.18 -23.91
CA VAL A 148 -6.93 3.78 -23.55
C VAL A 148 -7.44 3.60 -22.12
N TRP A 149 -6.89 4.40 -21.17
CA TRP A 149 -7.32 4.44 -19.80
C TRP A 149 -6.93 5.78 -19.16
N ASN A 150 -7.86 6.40 -18.47
CA ASN A 150 -7.72 7.74 -17.88
C ASN A 150 -7.66 7.78 -16.34
N GLY A 151 -7.39 6.64 -15.70
CA GLY A 151 -7.39 6.56 -14.25
C GLY A 151 -8.78 6.34 -13.64
N ASP A 152 -9.78 6.00 -14.44
CA ASP A 152 -11.11 5.63 -13.94
C ASP A 152 -11.05 4.29 -13.20
N SER A 153 -11.43 4.30 -11.92
CA SER A 153 -11.42 3.12 -11.06
C SER A 153 -12.40 2.01 -11.52
N VAL A 154 -13.47 2.39 -12.20
CA VAL A 154 -14.47 1.45 -12.73
C VAL A 154 -13.94 0.74 -13.98
N LYS A 155 -12.98 1.37 -14.67
CA LYS A 155 -12.41 0.88 -15.93
C LYS A 155 -11.00 0.28 -15.78
N ILE A 156 -10.66 -0.24 -14.61
CA ILE A 156 -9.34 -0.88 -14.34
C ILE A 156 -9.05 -2.01 -15.35
N GLU A 157 -10.09 -2.66 -15.88
CA GLU A 157 -9.96 -3.70 -16.90
C GLU A 157 -9.34 -3.21 -18.21
N GLN A 158 -9.38 -1.90 -18.48
CA GLN A 158 -8.79 -1.28 -19.67
C GLN A 158 -7.28 -1.06 -19.57
N ILE A 159 -6.67 -1.26 -18.40
CA ILE A 159 -5.21 -1.15 -18.23
C ILE A 159 -4.51 -2.16 -19.13
N PRO A 160 -3.63 -1.72 -20.06
CA PRO A 160 -3.01 -2.60 -21.04
C PRO A 160 -2.08 -3.66 -20.45
N PHE A 161 -1.41 -3.34 -19.33
CA PHE A 161 -0.48 -4.26 -18.68
C PHE A 161 -1.19 -5.12 -17.63
N PRO A 162 -1.31 -6.45 -17.84
CA PRO A 162 -1.97 -7.34 -16.88
C PRO A 162 -1.34 -7.32 -15.49
N GLU A 163 -0.01 -7.11 -15.40
CA GLU A 163 0.72 -6.97 -14.14
C GLU A 163 0.23 -5.74 -13.37
N THR A 164 0.17 -4.60 -14.04
CA THR A 164 -0.27 -3.33 -13.44
C THR A 164 -1.73 -3.37 -13.01
N LYS A 165 -2.59 -3.99 -13.82
CA LYS A 165 -4.00 -4.24 -13.46
C LYS A 165 -4.10 -5.04 -12.14
N LYS A 166 -3.41 -6.18 -12.06
CA LYS A 166 -3.38 -7.02 -10.85
C LYS A 166 -2.80 -6.27 -9.66
N TYR A 167 -1.79 -5.44 -9.88
CA TYR A 167 -1.16 -4.61 -8.87
C TYR A 167 -2.17 -3.65 -8.24
N LEU A 168 -2.89 -2.87 -9.05
CA LEU A 168 -3.91 -1.94 -8.57
C LEU A 168 -5.00 -2.69 -7.77
N ILE A 169 -5.54 -3.77 -8.31
CA ILE A 169 -6.58 -4.56 -7.63
C ILE A 169 -6.11 -5.02 -6.26
N LYS A 170 -4.89 -5.55 -6.16
CA LYS A 170 -4.31 -6.00 -4.88
C LYS A 170 -4.16 -4.84 -3.90
N ILE A 171 -3.59 -3.71 -4.32
CA ILE A 171 -3.41 -2.55 -3.43
C ILE A 171 -4.75 -2.04 -2.91
N LEU A 172 -5.75 -1.89 -3.77
CA LEU A 172 -7.07 -1.42 -3.36
C LEU A 172 -7.75 -2.38 -2.38
N PHE A 173 -7.56 -3.68 -2.57
CA PHE A 173 -8.06 -4.71 -1.67
C PHE A 173 -7.36 -4.62 -0.30
N TYR A 174 -6.03 -4.61 -0.26
CA TYR A 174 -5.28 -4.53 1.00
C TYR A 174 -5.42 -3.18 1.69
N LYS A 175 -5.56 -2.07 0.95
CA LYS A 175 -5.89 -0.75 1.53
C LYS A 175 -7.17 -0.82 2.37
N LYS A 176 -8.23 -1.48 1.88
CA LYS A 176 -9.49 -1.67 2.63
C LYS A 176 -9.28 -2.53 3.89
N ILE A 177 -8.47 -3.59 3.79
CA ILE A 177 -8.16 -4.46 4.92
C ILE A 177 -7.39 -3.67 6.00
N TYR A 178 -6.31 -2.98 5.64
CA TYR A 178 -5.53 -2.20 6.60
C TYR A 178 -6.35 -1.06 7.20
N HIS A 179 -7.15 -0.37 6.41
CA HIS A 179 -8.08 0.65 6.92
C HIS A 179 -9.05 0.09 7.97
N TYR A 180 -9.56 -1.11 7.75
CA TYR A 180 -10.48 -1.78 8.67
C TYR A 180 -9.80 -2.30 9.94
N LEU A 181 -8.63 -2.92 9.80
CA LEU A 181 -7.93 -3.59 10.90
C LEU A 181 -7.14 -2.63 11.80
N TYR A 182 -6.67 -1.50 11.25
CA TYR A 182 -5.79 -0.55 11.90
C TYR A 182 -6.37 0.87 11.86
N PRO A 183 -7.49 1.13 12.59
CA PRO A 183 -8.11 2.45 12.63
C PRO A 183 -7.17 3.51 13.19
N GLU A 184 -6.17 3.11 13.99
CA GLU A 184 -5.10 3.98 14.47
C GLU A 184 -4.28 4.64 13.35
N LEU A 185 -4.19 4.01 12.17
CA LEU A 185 -3.57 4.62 10.99
C LEU A 185 -4.41 5.78 10.41
N ILE A 186 -5.69 5.87 10.80
CA ILE A 186 -6.63 6.87 10.29
C ILE A 186 -6.75 8.05 11.26
N GLY A 187 -6.76 7.74 12.57
CA GLY A 187 -7.06 8.70 13.65
C GLY A 187 -5.99 9.75 13.90
N MET A 188 -4.81 9.64 13.26
CA MET A 188 -3.80 10.69 13.27
C MET A 188 -3.99 11.64 12.09
N ASN A 189 -5.24 12.08 11.90
CA ASN A 189 -5.53 13.10 10.91
C ASN A 189 -4.81 14.41 11.24
N LEU A 190 -4.26 14.98 10.21
CA LEU A 190 -3.66 16.27 9.95
C LEU A 190 -4.46 17.48 10.48
N ASN A 191 -4.89 17.47 11.74
CA ASN A 191 -5.48 18.62 12.40
C ASN A 191 -4.61 19.02 13.59
N LYS A 192 -3.47 19.65 13.24
CA LYS A 192 -2.87 20.73 14.06
C LYS A 192 -2.02 21.59 13.15
#